data_43dcb52d09e941cd67c6ff0f4d9e43e0
#
_entry.id   43dcb52d09e941cd67c6ff0f4d9e43e0
#
_cell.length_a   1.000
_cell.length_b   1.000
_cell.length_c   1.000
_cell.angle_alpha   90.00
_cell.angle_beta   90.00
_cell.angle_gamma   90.00
#
_symmetry.space_group_name_H-M   'P 1'
#
loop_
_entity.id
_entity.type
_entity.pdbx_description
1 polymer ?
#
loop_
_entity_poly.entity_id
_entity_poly.type
_entity_poly.pdbx_seq_one_letter_code
_entity_poly.pdbx_strand_id
1 'polypeptide(L)'
;MFSIIIPTLNNFYYLKICLESLKKNSRLNNEIIIHINEGGDGTLDYVRNNNYLYTLSKEKLGLCSSTNLAATKSTKNYILYSHDDMYFLPEWDVILKKELSALQNNLFYLSGTMMGPGEHINYDCGKEYKDFDEDKLLANYKNHNLYDHQGTHWAPHLIHKDIWNKISGFSEEFDPGFGSDPDLNMKLWKEGVRYFKGINNFKVYHFGSISLRKKKDLVANKGGKTFLKKWGITTSFFKKHYLRSMEVFDGPLPEVQKNMRYYFDLFICKLKWIYLFTGKLKWILS
;
A
#
# COMPACT_ATOMS: atom_id res chain seq x y z
N MET A 1 -7.34 -7.49 16.68
CA MET A 1 -6.21 -8.31 16.15
C MET A 1 -5.24 -7.42 15.37
N PHE A 2 -5.75 -6.48 14.56
CA PHE A 2 -5.00 -5.59 13.70
C PHE A 2 -5.09 -4.13 14.18
N SER A 3 -4.02 -3.35 13.98
CA SER A 3 -4.02 -1.89 14.02
C SER A 3 -4.11 -1.39 12.58
N ILE A 4 -5.27 -0.86 12.20
CA ILE A 4 -5.51 -0.34 10.86
C ILE A 4 -5.10 1.14 10.85
N ILE A 5 -4.13 1.47 10.00
CA ILE A 5 -3.54 2.81 9.89
C ILE A 5 -4.05 3.47 8.60
N ILE A 6 -4.71 4.62 8.75
CA ILE A 6 -5.34 5.33 7.63
C ILE A 6 -4.94 6.81 7.67
N PRO A 7 -4.01 7.25 6.83
CA PRO A 7 -3.78 8.69 6.64
C PRO A 7 -4.88 9.28 5.75
N THR A 8 -5.35 10.48 6.10
CA THR A 8 -6.35 11.21 5.31
C THR A 8 -6.01 12.70 5.19
N LEU A 9 -6.40 13.32 4.09
CA LEU A 9 -6.26 14.74 3.82
C LEU A 9 -7.53 15.28 3.15
N ASN A 10 -8.41 15.90 3.94
CA ASN A 10 -9.64 16.53 3.44
C ASN A 10 -10.42 15.64 2.47
N ASN A 11 -10.69 14.39 2.89
CA ASN A 11 -11.33 13.36 2.08
C ASN A 11 -12.49 12.68 2.84
N PHE A 12 -13.29 13.48 3.53
CA PHE A 12 -14.28 13.06 4.53
C PHE A 12 -15.22 11.96 4.05
N TYR A 13 -15.83 12.12 2.88
CA TYR A 13 -16.85 11.17 2.41
C TYR A 13 -16.29 9.79 2.09
N TYR A 14 -15.09 9.72 1.49
CA TYR A 14 -14.42 8.45 1.21
C TYR A 14 -13.92 7.80 2.50
N LEU A 15 -13.32 8.58 3.39
CA LEU A 15 -12.92 8.08 4.72
C LEU A 15 -14.12 7.49 5.47
N LYS A 16 -15.27 8.14 5.43
CA LYS A 16 -16.48 7.64 6.07
C LYS A 16 -16.87 6.26 5.51
N ILE A 17 -16.92 6.10 4.19
CA ILE A 17 -17.21 4.82 3.53
C ILE A 17 -16.16 3.76 3.95
N CYS A 18 -14.88 4.11 3.97
CA CYS A 18 -13.81 3.22 4.40
C CYS A 18 -14.04 2.75 5.86
N LEU A 19 -14.26 3.66 6.78
CA LEU A 19 -14.44 3.35 8.20
C LEU A 19 -15.71 2.52 8.48
N GLU A 20 -16.81 2.83 7.80
CA GLU A 20 -18.07 2.08 7.89
C GLU A 20 -17.90 0.66 7.36
N SER A 21 -17.23 0.49 6.21
CA SER A 21 -16.93 -0.83 5.64
C SER A 21 -16.04 -1.68 6.54
N LEU A 22 -14.99 -1.07 7.11
CA LEU A 22 -14.10 -1.74 8.05
C LEU A 22 -14.86 -2.29 9.26
N LYS A 23 -15.78 -1.52 9.84
CA LYS A 23 -16.62 -1.96 10.97
C LYS A 23 -17.66 -2.99 10.57
N LYS A 24 -18.43 -2.71 9.51
CA LYS A 24 -19.53 -3.55 9.03
C LYS A 24 -19.06 -4.94 8.63
N ASN A 25 -17.91 -5.02 7.99
CA ASN A 25 -17.37 -6.21 7.34
C ASN A 25 -16.30 -6.95 8.16
N SER A 26 -16.03 -6.49 9.38
CA SER A 26 -15.11 -7.13 10.33
C SER A 26 -15.82 -8.17 11.21
N ARG A 27 -15.09 -9.18 11.65
CA ARG A 27 -15.53 -10.19 12.62
C ARG A 27 -14.64 -10.21 13.87
N LEU A 28 -13.49 -9.52 13.85
CA LEU A 28 -12.52 -9.52 14.93
C LEU A 28 -12.49 -8.17 15.64
N ASN A 29 -11.93 -8.15 16.85
CA ASN A 29 -11.68 -6.91 17.56
C ASN A 29 -10.39 -6.26 17.04
N ASN A 30 -10.56 -5.27 16.18
CA ASN A 30 -9.50 -4.49 15.57
C ASN A 30 -9.52 -3.05 16.10
N GLU A 31 -8.39 -2.34 16.02
CA GLU A 31 -8.34 -0.90 16.29
C GLU A 31 -8.11 -0.13 14.98
N ILE A 32 -8.73 1.02 14.85
CA ILE A 32 -8.56 1.90 13.70
C ILE A 32 -7.91 3.18 14.19
N ILE A 33 -6.82 3.58 13.55
CA ILE A 33 -6.02 4.75 13.89
C ILE A 33 -5.91 5.62 12.65
N ILE A 34 -6.39 6.85 12.75
CA ILE A 34 -6.48 7.77 11.64
C ILE A 34 -5.44 8.88 11.82
N HIS A 35 -4.65 9.16 10.80
CA HIS A 35 -3.92 10.43 10.76
C HIS A 35 -4.71 11.46 9.98
N ILE A 36 -5.05 12.56 10.62
CA ILE A 36 -5.81 13.66 10.02
C ILE A 36 -4.84 14.78 9.66
N ASN A 37 -4.69 15.04 8.36
CA ASN A 37 -4.06 16.25 7.88
C ASN A 37 -5.12 17.35 7.76
N GLU A 38 -4.92 18.48 8.42
CA GLU A 38 -5.81 19.66 8.43
C GLU A 38 -7.19 19.40 9.06
N GLY A 39 -8.06 18.58 8.46
CA GLY A 39 -9.34 18.13 9.04
C GLY A 39 -10.48 19.16 9.01
N GLY A 40 -10.37 20.19 8.17
CA GLY A 40 -11.35 21.28 8.07
C GLY A 40 -12.64 20.94 7.31
N ASP A 41 -12.72 19.73 6.72
CA ASP A 41 -13.84 19.25 5.92
C ASP A 41 -14.91 18.47 6.72
N GLY A 42 -14.83 18.49 8.06
CA GLY A 42 -15.67 17.71 8.97
C GLY A 42 -15.05 16.39 9.42
N THR A 43 -13.91 16.00 8.87
CA THR A 43 -13.20 14.74 9.23
C THR A 43 -12.89 14.69 10.73
N LEU A 44 -12.35 15.78 11.29
CA LEU A 44 -11.94 15.81 12.70
C LEU A 44 -13.12 15.60 13.66
N ASP A 45 -14.25 16.29 13.41
CA ASP A 45 -15.43 16.17 14.23
C ASP A 45 -16.04 14.77 14.13
N TYR A 46 -16.11 14.21 12.94
CA TYR A 46 -16.57 12.84 12.73
C TYR A 46 -15.72 11.81 13.48
N VAL A 47 -14.40 11.92 13.40
CA VAL A 47 -13.47 11.01 14.07
C VAL A 47 -13.61 11.08 15.58
N ARG A 48 -13.74 12.29 16.15
CA ARG A 48 -13.97 12.53 17.58
C ARG A 48 -15.30 11.98 18.06
N ASN A 49 -16.37 12.30 17.37
CA ASN A 49 -17.75 11.90 17.73
C ASN A 49 -17.95 10.36 17.68
N ASN A 50 -17.14 9.67 16.87
CA ASN A 50 -17.17 8.20 16.77
C ASN A 50 -16.08 7.51 17.61
N ASN A 51 -15.36 8.23 18.47
CA ASN A 51 -14.31 7.71 19.37
C ASN A 51 -13.21 6.90 18.67
N TYR A 52 -12.81 7.29 17.45
CA TYR A 52 -11.67 6.70 16.80
C TYR A 52 -10.36 7.19 17.42
N LEU A 53 -9.35 6.34 17.48
CA LEU A 53 -7.99 6.77 17.76
C LEU A 53 -7.47 7.61 16.59
N TYR A 54 -6.79 8.73 16.91
CA TYR A 54 -6.25 9.56 15.85
C TYR A 54 -4.98 10.30 16.26
N THR A 55 -4.25 10.74 15.26
CA THR A 55 -3.22 11.78 15.32
C THR A 55 -3.64 12.93 14.39
N LEU A 56 -3.20 14.13 14.68
CA LEU A 56 -3.57 15.34 13.94
C LEU A 56 -2.34 16.17 13.64
N SER A 57 -2.21 16.67 12.42
CA SER A 57 -1.24 17.71 12.07
C SER A 57 -1.95 18.93 11.51
N LYS A 58 -1.53 20.13 11.94
CA LYS A 58 -1.99 21.40 11.36
C LYS A 58 -1.31 21.66 10.02
N GLU A 59 -0.07 21.24 9.90
CA GLU A 59 0.69 21.30 8.66
C GLU A 59 0.47 20.01 7.87
N LYS A 60 0.43 20.15 6.56
CA LYS A 60 0.24 19.03 5.65
C LYS A 60 1.49 18.15 5.64
N LEU A 61 1.39 17.00 6.31
CA LEU A 61 2.37 15.94 6.19
C LEU A 61 2.16 15.15 4.91
N GLY A 62 3.23 14.57 4.38
CA GLY A 62 3.13 13.58 3.33
C GLY A 62 2.56 12.24 3.84
N LEU A 63 2.27 11.32 2.92
CA LEU A 63 1.69 10.02 3.23
C LEU A 63 2.59 9.19 4.16
N CYS A 64 3.90 9.20 3.92
CA CYS A 64 4.86 8.43 4.70
C CYS A 64 4.91 8.92 6.16
N SER A 65 5.14 10.22 6.36
CA SER A 65 5.17 10.85 7.67
C SER A 65 3.84 10.70 8.42
N SER A 66 2.72 10.88 7.72
CA SER A 66 1.37 10.70 8.27
C SER A 66 1.13 9.27 8.77
N THR A 67 1.51 8.29 7.97
CA THR A 67 1.36 6.87 8.31
C THR A 67 2.24 6.48 9.48
N ASN A 68 3.50 6.91 9.47
CA ASN A 68 4.44 6.66 10.57
C ASN A 68 3.92 7.24 11.89
N LEU A 69 3.43 8.49 11.87
CA LEU A 69 2.88 9.15 13.05
C LEU A 69 1.65 8.42 13.59
N ALA A 70 0.71 8.01 12.74
CA ALA A 70 -0.44 7.21 13.17
C ALA A 70 0.00 5.85 13.74
N ALA A 71 0.97 5.19 13.13
CA ALA A 71 1.47 3.88 13.57
C ALA A 71 2.07 3.91 14.98
N THR A 72 2.52 5.06 15.50
CA THR A 72 2.98 5.20 16.90
C THR A 72 1.90 4.89 17.93
N LYS A 73 0.63 5.00 17.55
CA LYS A 73 -0.53 4.71 18.42
C LYS A 73 -0.94 3.23 18.39
N SER A 74 -0.33 2.41 17.52
CA SER A 74 -0.72 1.01 17.37
C SER A 74 -0.44 0.19 18.63
N THR A 75 -1.43 -0.63 19.05
CA THR A 75 -1.30 -1.54 20.21
C THR A 75 -1.31 -3.01 19.83
N LYS A 76 -1.74 -3.37 18.61
CA LYS A 76 -1.82 -4.75 18.14
C LYS A 76 -0.50 -5.19 17.50
N ASN A 77 -0.35 -6.51 17.34
CA ASN A 77 0.88 -7.11 16.80
C ASN A 77 1.04 -6.95 15.28
N TYR A 78 -0.03 -6.57 14.59
CA TYR A 78 -0.03 -6.45 13.14
C TYR A 78 -0.51 -5.08 12.72
N ILE A 79 0.25 -4.41 11.86
CA ILE A 79 -0.09 -3.13 11.25
C ILE A 79 -0.67 -3.38 9.86
N LEU A 80 -1.93 -3.00 9.67
CA LEU A 80 -2.62 -2.98 8.39
C LEU A 80 -2.68 -1.53 7.90
N TYR A 81 -1.87 -1.20 6.91
CA TYR A 81 -1.93 0.10 6.25
C TYR A 81 -3.00 0.11 5.16
N SER A 82 -3.78 1.16 5.08
CA SER A 82 -4.82 1.37 4.05
C SER A 82 -4.91 2.82 3.62
N HIS A 83 -5.45 3.04 2.42
CA HIS A 83 -5.89 4.37 1.98
C HIS A 83 -7.29 4.67 2.52
N ASP A 84 -7.64 5.94 2.58
CA ASP A 84 -8.94 6.45 3.03
C ASP A 84 -10.05 6.30 1.97
N ASP A 85 -9.71 5.93 0.74
CA ASP A 85 -10.62 5.72 -0.39
C ASP A 85 -10.79 4.23 -0.76
N MET A 86 -10.73 3.35 0.24
CA MET A 86 -10.94 1.91 0.08
C MET A 86 -12.18 1.44 0.85
N TYR A 87 -13.04 0.65 0.19
CA TYR A 87 -14.13 -0.09 0.82
C TYR A 87 -13.69 -1.53 1.06
N PHE A 88 -13.63 -1.98 2.32
CA PHE A 88 -13.25 -3.34 2.70
C PHE A 88 -14.41 -4.30 2.52
N LEU A 89 -14.21 -5.40 1.79
CA LEU A 89 -15.24 -6.41 1.55
C LEU A 89 -15.41 -7.36 2.76
N PRO A 90 -16.55 -8.09 2.85
CA PRO A 90 -16.86 -8.90 4.02
C PRO A 90 -15.77 -9.90 4.42
N GLU A 91 -15.59 -10.07 5.73
CA GLU A 91 -14.68 -11.06 6.34
C GLU A 91 -13.18 -10.81 6.07
N TRP A 92 -12.82 -9.60 5.66
CA TRP A 92 -11.44 -9.22 5.34
C TRP A 92 -10.43 -9.61 6.45
N ASP A 93 -10.82 -9.44 7.71
CA ASP A 93 -9.96 -9.71 8.87
C ASP A 93 -9.86 -11.21 9.21
N VAL A 94 -10.92 -11.98 8.95
CA VAL A 94 -10.91 -13.44 9.09
C VAL A 94 -10.01 -14.09 8.04
N ILE A 95 -10.06 -13.56 6.81
CA ILE A 95 -9.19 -14.01 5.71
C ILE A 95 -7.73 -13.78 6.07
N LEU A 96 -7.38 -12.58 6.55
CA LEU A 96 -6.02 -12.26 7.00
C LEU A 96 -5.60 -13.12 8.18
N LYS A 97 -6.49 -13.35 9.17
CA LYS A 97 -6.21 -14.23 10.31
C LYS A 97 -5.89 -15.66 9.86
N LYS A 98 -6.66 -16.19 8.92
CA LYS A 98 -6.44 -17.53 8.35
C LYS A 98 -5.07 -17.60 7.68
N GLU A 99 -4.72 -16.60 6.88
CA GLU A 99 -3.41 -16.54 6.21
C GLU A 99 -2.27 -16.51 7.24
N LEU A 100 -2.38 -15.65 8.25
CA LEU A 100 -1.38 -15.55 9.32
C LEU A 100 -1.19 -16.87 10.09
N SER A 101 -2.25 -17.67 10.27
CA SER A 101 -2.16 -18.93 10.98
C SER A 101 -1.34 -20.00 10.23
N ALA A 102 -1.12 -19.81 8.93
CA ALA A 102 -0.29 -20.69 8.10
C ALA A 102 1.19 -20.26 8.07
N LEU A 103 1.51 -19.07 8.60
CA LEU A 103 2.88 -18.54 8.59
C LEU A 103 3.65 -19.06 9.82
N GLN A 104 4.93 -19.41 9.61
CA GLN A 104 5.81 -19.93 10.64
C GLN A 104 6.56 -18.83 11.41
N ASN A 105 6.60 -17.61 10.87
CA ASN A 105 7.34 -16.48 11.45
C ASN A 105 6.71 -15.13 11.05
N ASN A 106 7.31 -14.05 11.54
CA ASN A 106 6.83 -12.68 11.32
C ASN A 106 7.42 -12.00 10.07
N LEU A 107 8.18 -12.72 9.23
CA LEU A 107 8.86 -12.19 8.05
C LEU A 107 7.96 -12.32 6.80
N PHE A 108 6.91 -11.52 6.75
CA PHE A 108 5.94 -11.51 5.66
C PHE A 108 5.49 -10.09 5.30
N TYR A 109 4.96 -9.96 4.09
CA TYR A 109 4.19 -8.84 3.59
C TYR A 109 2.96 -9.39 2.87
N LEU A 110 1.78 -9.11 3.38
CA LEU A 110 0.52 -9.54 2.79
C LEU A 110 -0.24 -8.33 2.27
N SER A 111 -0.81 -8.40 1.07
CA SER A 111 -1.68 -7.33 0.58
C SER A 111 -3.01 -7.83 0.05
N GLY A 112 -3.96 -6.91 -0.08
CA GLY A 112 -5.27 -7.19 -0.65
C GLY A 112 -5.26 -7.09 -2.17
N THR A 113 -6.33 -7.61 -2.78
CA THR A 113 -6.66 -7.46 -4.20
C THR A 113 -7.61 -6.28 -4.36
N MET A 114 -7.22 -5.30 -5.16
CA MET A 114 -8.04 -4.13 -5.44
C MET A 114 -9.05 -4.42 -6.57
N MET A 115 -10.30 -4.03 -6.35
CA MET A 115 -11.38 -3.98 -7.33
C MET A 115 -11.73 -2.51 -7.61
N GLY A 116 -12.09 -2.21 -8.82
CA GLY A 116 -12.47 -0.85 -9.22
C GLY A 116 -12.09 -0.55 -10.66
N PRO A 117 -12.45 0.61 -11.18
CA PRO A 117 -12.08 1.00 -12.55
C PRO A 117 -10.56 1.10 -12.73
N GLY A 118 -9.99 0.19 -13.53
CA GLY A 118 -8.55 0.14 -13.82
C GLY A 118 -7.68 -0.53 -12.75
N GLU A 119 -8.29 -1.15 -11.75
CA GLU A 119 -7.60 -1.91 -10.70
C GLU A 119 -7.33 -3.38 -11.12
N HIS A 120 -6.78 -4.20 -10.21
CA HIS A 120 -6.48 -5.62 -10.47
C HIS A 120 -7.70 -6.37 -11.00
N ILE A 121 -8.86 -6.12 -10.42
CA ILE A 121 -10.17 -6.55 -10.91
C ILE A 121 -10.89 -5.32 -11.41
N ASN A 122 -10.94 -5.15 -12.74
CA ASN A 122 -11.65 -4.04 -13.36
C ASN A 122 -13.16 -4.26 -13.27
N TYR A 123 -13.76 -3.75 -12.20
CA TYR A 123 -15.20 -3.87 -11.94
C TYR A 123 -15.73 -2.53 -11.40
N ASP A 124 -16.59 -1.88 -12.18
CA ASP A 124 -17.10 -0.54 -11.89
C ASP A 124 -18.41 -0.60 -11.06
N CYS A 125 -18.35 -0.16 -9.82
CA CYS A 125 -19.50 0.07 -8.94
C CYS A 125 -19.61 1.54 -8.52
N GLY A 126 -19.13 2.47 -9.35
CA GLY A 126 -19.08 3.90 -9.11
C GLY A 126 -17.65 4.41 -8.92
N LYS A 127 -17.35 5.52 -9.61
CA LYS A 127 -16.01 6.16 -9.56
C LYS A 127 -15.89 7.19 -8.44
N GLU A 128 -17.02 7.69 -8.01
CA GLU A 128 -17.13 8.70 -6.97
C GLU A 128 -18.00 8.16 -5.83
N TYR A 129 -17.81 8.72 -4.62
CA TYR A 129 -18.61 8.31 -3.44
C TYR A 129 -20.13 8.48 -3.62
N LYS A 130 -20.56 9.39 -4.50
CA LYS A 130 -21.98 9.70 -4.76
C LYS A 130 -22.69 8.66 -5.61
N ASP A 131 -21.95 8.01 -6.49
CA ASP A 131 -22.44 7.01 -7.44
C ASP A 131 -22.01 5.59 -7.05
N PHE A 132 -21.47 5.42 -5.84
CA PHE A 132 -21.05 4.12 -5.34
C PHE A 132 -22.25 3.21 -5.04
N ASP A 133 -22.31 2.11 -5.78
CA ASP A 133 -23.34 1.07 -5.67
C ASP A 133 -22.81 -0.10 -4.82
N GLU A 134 -22.99 0.01 -3.50
CA GLU A 134 -22.58 -1.01 -2.53
C GLU A 134 -23.31 -2.34 -2.78
N ASP A 135 -24.61 -2.31 -3.09
CA ASP A 135 -25.42 -3.51 -3.29
C ASP A 135 -24.94 -4.30 -4.50
N LYS A 136 -24.67 -3.62 -5.60
CA LYS A 136 -24.07 -4.21 -6.80
C LYS A 136 -22.71 -4.85 -6.49
N LEU A 137 -21.87 -4.15 -5.72
CA LEU A 137 -20.56 -4.66 -5.32
C LEU A 137 -20.71 -5.94 -4.48
N LEU A 138 -21.52 -5.90 -3.43
CA LEU A 138 -21.70 -7.01 -2.50
C LEU A 138 -22.37 -8.23 -3.15
N ALA A 139 -23.27 -8.02 -4.11
CA ALA A 139 -23.89 -9.11 -4.86
C ALA A 139 -22.92 -9.87 -5.78
N ASN A 140 -21.86 -9.21 -6.25
CA ASN A 140 -21.04 -9.75 -7.35
C ASN A 140 -19.56 -9.96 -7.02
N TYR A 141 -18.98 -9.36 -5.97
CA TYR A 141 -17.53 -9.42 -5.73
C TYR A 141 -16.95 -10.84 -5.67
N LYS A 142 -17.73 -11.83 -5.25
CA LYS A 142 -17.31 -13.24 -5.18
C LYS A 142 -17.16 -13.89 -6.56
N ASN A 143 -17.81 -13.34 -7.57
CA ASN A 143 -17.75 -13.86 -8.95
C ASN A 143 -16.47 -13.40 -9.68
N HIS A 144 -15.75 -12.42 -9.14
CA HIS A 144 -14.54 -11.88 -9.71
C HIS A 144 -13.33 -12.40 -8.94
N ASN A 145 -12.66 -13.40 -9.49
CA ASN A 145 -11.51 -14.04 -8.85
C ASN A 145 -10.27 -13.96 -9.75
N LEU A 146 -9.14 -13.74 -9.09
CA LEU A 146 -7.82 -13.88 -9.64
C LEU A 146 -7.13 -15.05 -8.93
N TYR A 147 -5.83 -15.16 -9.06
CA TYR A 147 -4.97 -16.00 -8.22
C TYR A 147 -4.31 -15.16 -7.13
N ASP A 148 -3.75 -15.81 -6.10
CA ASP A 148 -2.86 -15.14 -5.17
C ASP A 148 -1.60 -14.70 -5.91
N HIS A 149 -1.21 -13.43 -5.71
CA HIS A 149 -0.10 -12.82 -6.45
C HIS A 149 1.22 -12.94 -5.71
N GLN A 150 2.26 -13.27 -6.47
CA GLN A 150 3.65 -13.17 -6.00
C GLN A 150 4.10 -11.70 -5.99
N GLY A 151 4.93 -11.33 -5.01
CA GLY A 151 5.66 -10.06 -5.01
C GLY A 151 4.79 -8.82 -5.00
N THR A 152 3.74 -8.85 -4.21
CA THR A 152 2.85 -7.72 -4.00
C THR A 152 3.61 -6.51 -3.42
N HIS A 153 3.19 -5.31 -3.80
CA HIS A 153 3.85 -4.06 -3.39
C HIS A 153 2.87 -2.87 -3.38
N TRP A 154 1.64 -3.08 -2.92
CA TRP A 154 0.56 -2.08 -2.87
C TRP A 154 -0.28 -2.21 -1.60
N ALA A 155 -1.06 -1.16 -1.32
CA ALA A 155 -2.06 -1.13 -0.25
C ALA A 155 -3.38 -1.84 -0.71
N PRO A 156 -4.21 -2.32 0.25
CA PRO A 156 -3.91 -2.38 1.67
C PRO A 156 -2.88 -3.49 1.96
N HIS A 157 -2.01 -3.27 2.94
CA HIS A 157 -1.03 -4.30 3.28
C HIS A 157 -0.84 -4.49 4.77
N LEU A 158 -0.46 -5.72 5.14
CA LEU A 158 -0.25 -6.16 6.51
C LEU A 158 1.21 -6.55 6.74
N ILE A 159 1.78 -6.03 7.82
CA ILE A 159 3.15 -6.32 8.28
C ILE A 159 3.09 -6.59 9.78
N HIS A 160 3.97 -7.45 10.30
CA HIS A 160 4.15 -7.59 11.75
C HIS A 160 4.76 -6.32 12.34
N LYS A 161 4.24 -5.88 13.51
CA LYS A 161 4.64 -4.62 14.14
C LYS A 161 6.14 -4.55 14.46
N ASP A 162 6.75 -5.65 14.90
CA ASP A 162 8.19 -5.68 15.20
C ASP A 162 9.03 -5.41 13.95
N ILE A 163 8.62 -5.96 12.80
CA ILE A 163 9.30 -5.72 11.53
C ILE A 163 9.08 -4.29 11.06
N TRP A 164 7.85 -3.76 11.19
CA TRP A 164 7.56 -2.34 10.93
C TRP A 164 8.47 -1.44 11.74
N ASN A 165 8.60 -1.67 13.04
CA ASN A 165 9.46 -0.89 13.93
C ASN A 165 10.94 -1.02 13.56
N LYS A 166 11.40 -2.24 13.25
CA LYS A 166 12.78 -2.52 12.87
C LYS A 166 13.20 -1.74 11.62
N ILE A 167 12.31 -1.62 10.64
CA ILE A 167 12.56 -0.85 9.41
C ILE A 167 12.18 0.62 9.54
N SER A 168 11.68 1.07 10.68
CA SER A 168 11.20 2.44 10.93
C SER A 168 10.08 2.87 9.95
N GLY A 169 9.12 1.97 9.67
CA GLY A 169 7.97 2.22 8.81
C GLY A 169 8.32 2.69 7.41
N PHE A 170 7.55 3.63 6.86
CA PHE A 170 7.85 4.27 5.58
C PHE A 170 9.03 5.24 5.67
N SER A 171 9.79 5.38 4.59
CA SER A 171 10.85 6.38 4.50
C SER A 171 10.28 7.74 4.08
N GLU A 172 10.41 8.75 4.93
CA GLU A 172 9.77 10.06 4.75
C GLU A 172 10.34 10.86 3.56
N GLU A 173 11.51 10.50 3.06
CA GLU A 173 12.08 11.05 1.83
C GLU A 173 11.23 10.77 0.58
N PHE A 174 10.28 9.84 0.67
CA PHE A 174 9.30 9.55 -0.39
C PHE A 174 8.02 10.36 -0.28
N ASP A 175 7.89 11.22 0.70
CA ASP A 175 6.74 12.11 0.73
C ASP A 175 6.66 12.96 -0.55
N PRO A 176 5.46 13.16 -1.09
CA PRO A 176 4.13 12.88 -0.54
C PRO A 176 3.58 11.46 -0.75
N GLY A 177 4.40 10.44 -1.16
CA GLY A 177 3.97 9.04 -1.18
C GLY A 177 4.43 8.23 -2.40
N PHE A 178 4.80 8.87 -3.53
CA PHE A 178 5.19 8.14 -4.73
C PHE A 178 6.51 7.36 -4.55
N GLY A 179 6.46 6.04 -4.81
CA GLY A 179 7.61 5.16 -4.67
C GLY A 179 7.84 4.65 -3.25
N SER A 180 7.00 5.00 -2.30
CA SER A 180 7.09 4.56 -0.90
C SER A 180 6.84 3.05 -0.73
N ASP A 181 5.85 2.48 -1.44
CA ASP A 181 5.56 1.05 -1.35
C ASP A 181 6.73 0.16 -1.82
N PRO A 182 7.32 0.37 -3.01
CA PRO A 182 8.51 -0.39 -3.40
C PRO A 182 9.72 -0.12 -2.48
N ASP A 183 9.86 1.07 -1.90
CA ASP A 183 10.92 1.34 -0.91
C ASP A 183 10.70 0.55 0.38
N LEU A 184 9.47 0.53 0.90
CA LEU A 184 9.10 -0.28 2.05
C LEU A 184 9.42 -1.76 1.80
N ASN A 185 9.04 -2.28 0.63
CA ASN A 185 9.32 -3.66 0.26
C ASN A 185 10.81 -3.95 0.12
N MET A 186 11.61 -3.00 -0.37
CA MET A 186 13.07 -3.16 -0.41
C MET A 186 13.67 -3.19 0.99
N LYS A 187 13.18 -2.37 1.93
CA LYS A 187 13.60 -2.43 3.33
C LYS A 187 13.26 -3.79 3.94
N LEU A 188 12.03 -4.27 3.70
CA LEU A 188 11.58 -5.60 4.14
C LEU A 188 12.44 -6.72 3.54
N TRP A 189 12.75 -6.64 2.26
CA TRP A 189 13.65 -7.59 1.60
C TRP A 189 15.03 -7.66 2.28
N LYS A 190 15.59 -6.51 2.62
CA LYS A 190 16.87 -6.42 3.33
C LYS A 190 16.83 -7.00 4.74
N GLU A 191 15.68 -6.94 5.39
CA GLU A 191 15.43 -7.58 6.69
C GLU A 191 15.12 -9.09 6.59
N GLY A 192 15.25 -9.68 5.40
CA GLY A 192 15.05 -11.11 5.20
C GLY A 192 13.64 -11.54 4.87
N VAL A 193 12.69 -10.61 4.70
CA VAL A 193 11.34 -10.95 4.23
C VAL A 193 11.44 -11.51 2.81
N ARG A 194 10.84 -12.70 2.60
CA ARG A 194 10.73 -13.37 1.30
C ARG A 194 9.28 -13.75 0.97
N TYR A 195 8.38 -13.69 1.94
CA TYR A 195 6.96 -13.98 1.77
C TYR A 195 6.20 -12.69 1.45
N PHE A 196 6.04 -12.41 0.15
CA PHE A 196 5.30 -11.27 -0.38
C PHE A 196 4.09 -11.78 -1.15
N LYS A 197 2.91 -11.81 -0.53
CA LYS A 197 1.71 -12.42 -1.08
C LYS A 197 0.56 -11.43 -1.21
N GLY A 198 0.03 -11.29 -2.42
CA GLY A 198 -1.25 -10.63 -2.67
C GLY A 198 -2.38 -11.65 -2.58
N ILE A 199 -3.29 -11.47 -1.63
CA ILE A 199 -4.34 -12.44 -1.32
C ILE A 199 -5.57 -12.14 -2.17
N ASN A 200 -5.94 -13.07 -3.07
CA ASN A 200 -7.10 -12.89 -3.94
C ASN A 200 -8.40 -12.68 -3.16
N ASN A 201 -8.62 -13.41 -2.09
CA ASN A 201 -9.86 -13.34 -1.33
C ASN A 201 -9.94 -12.15 -0.39
N PHE A 202 -8.80 -11.55 -0.02
CA PHE A 202 -8.77 -10.27 0.70
C PHE A 202 -8.98 -9.13 -0.30
N LYS A 203 -10.24 -8.78 -0.56
CA LYS A 203 -10.62 -7.79 -1.55
C LYS A 203 -11.00 -6.46 -0.92
N VAL A 204 -10.65 -5.38 -1.61
CA VAL A 204 -11.13 -4.03 -1.34
C VAL A 204 -11.61 -3.38 -2.63
N TYR A 205 -12.67 -2.57 -2.57
CA TYR A 205 -13.01 -1.68 -3.67
C TYR A 205 -12.26 -0.37 -3.50
N HIS A 206 -11.52 0.06 -4.52
CA HIS A 206 -10.70 1.26 -4.51
C HIS A 206 -11.24 2.29 -5.48
N PHE A 207 -11.55 3.50 -4.98
CA PHE A 207 -12.09 4.58 -5.80
C PHE A 207 -11.04 5.23 -6.70
N GLY A 208 -9.77 4.82 -6.58
CA GLY A 208 -8.71 5.18 -7.50
C GLY A 208 -7.96 6.44 -7.16
N SER A 209 -7.39 6.53 -5.96
CA SER A 209 -6.41 7.55 -5.56
C SER A 209 -6.90 9.00 -5.77
N ILE A 210 -8.07 9.31 -5.23
CA ILE A 210 -8.78 10.58 -5.39
C ILE A 210 -7.88 11.79 -5.09
N SER A 211 -7.12 11.73 -3.99
CA SER A 211 -6.21 12.79 -3.57
C SER A 211 -5.07 13.05 -4.56
N LEU A 212 -4.64 12.03 -5.31
CA LEU A 212 -3.56 12.10 -6.28
C LEU A 212 -4.05 12.55 -7.67
N ARG A 213 -5.30 12.22 -8.03
CA ARG A 213 -5.89 12.66 -9.31
C ARG A 213 -5.87 14.18 -9.48
N LYS A 214 -6.00 14.92 -8.37
CA LYS A 214 -5.97 16.39 -8.35
C LYS A 214 -4.57 16.99 -8.50
N LYS A 215 -3.48 16.16 -8.50
CA LYS A 215 -2.07 16.63 -8.49
C LYS A 215 -1.17 15.90 -9.49
N LYS A 216 -1.71 15.38 -10.58
CA LYS A 216 -1.01 14.47 -11.52
C LYS A 216 0.33 14.96 -12.09
N ASP A 217 0.55 16.25 -12.26
CA ASP A 217 1.64 16.74 -13.11
C ASP A 217 2.98 17.03 -12.41
N LEU A 218 3.01 17.14 -11.09
CA LEU A 218 4.22 17.60 -10.38
C LEU A 218 5.00 16.54 -9.61
N VAL A 219 4.41 15.38 -9.31
CA VAL A 219 4.97 14.46 -8.29
C VAL A 219 5.32 13.07 -8.83
N ALA A 220 4.69 12.60 -9.90
CA ALA A 220 4.83 11.21 -10.39
C ALA A 220 6.28 10.77 -10.69
N ASN A 221 7.12 11.68 -11.17
CA ASN A 221 8.52 11.38 -11.52
C ASN A 221 9.51 11.41 -10.35
N LYS A 222 9.12 11.96 -9.19
CA LYS A 222 10.06 12.15 -8.06
C LYS A 222 10.36 10.83 -7.34
N GLY A 223 9.35 10.01 -7.07
CA GLY A 223 9.51 8.78 -6.30
C GLY A 223 10.41 7.74 -6.99
N GLY A 224 10.27 7.55 -8.30
CA GLY A 224 11.15 6.65 -9.07
C GLY A 224 12.61 7.13 -9.08
N LYS A 225 12.84 8.44 -9.15
CA LYS A 225 14.18 9.03 -9.04
C LYS A 225 14.76 8.87 -7.63
N THR A 226 13.95 9.10 -6.59
CA THR A 226 14.35 8.91 -5.19
C THR A 226 14.73 7.45 -4.94
N PHE A 227 13.92 6.50 -5.43
CA PHE A 227 14.20 5.07 -5.33
C PHE A 227 15.52 4.70 -6.02
N LEU A 228 15.73 5.18 -7.24
CA LEU A 228 16.96 4.93 -7.98
C LEU A 228 18.21 5.52 -7.29
N LYS A 229 18.09 6.74 -6.72
CA LYS A 229 19.17 7.36 -5.95
C LYS A 229 19.52 6.55 -4.70
N LYS A 230 18.51 6.10 -3.96
CA LYS A 230 18.66 5.37 -2.70
C LYS A 230 19.21 3.96 -2.88
N TRP A 231 18.71 3.23 -3.88
CA TRP A 231 18.94 1.81 -4.03
C TRP A 231 19.87 1.43 -5.21
N GLY A 232 20.19 2.37 -6.09
CA GLY A 232 21.02 2.15 -7.29
C GLY A 232 20.34 1.33 -8.40
N ILE A 233 19.05 1.00 -8.21
CA ILE A 233 18.22 0.25 -9.18
C ILE A 233 16.86 0.94 -9.33
N THR A 234 16.17 0.68 -10.46
CA THR A 234 14.80 1.19 -10.66
C THR A 234 13.77 0.35 -9.92
N THR A 235 12.59 0.94 -9.65
CA THR A 235 11.44 0.19 -9.11
C THR A 235 11.04 -0.99 -10.00
N SER A 236 11.10 -0.81 -11.34
CA SER A 236 10.81 -1.90 -12.30
C SER A 236 11.81 -3.05 -12.19
N PHE A 237 13.11 -2.74 -12.02
CA PHE A 237 14.14 -3.74 -11.78
C PHE A 237 13.85 -4.54 -10.51
N PHE A 238 13.54 -3.84 -9.40
CA PHE A 238 13.21 -4.47 -8.12
C PHE A 238 11.99 -5.38 -8.23
N LYS A 239 10.89 -4.87 -8.80
CA LYS A 239 9.66 -5.64 -8.99
C LYS A 239 9.87 -6.89 -9.83
N LYS A 240 10.69 -6.82 -10.88
CA LYS A 240 10.96 -7.92 -11.79
C LYS A 240 11.90 -8.97 -11.20
N HIS A 241 13.06 -8.56 -10.70
CA HIS A 241 14.14 -9.47 -10.33
C HIS A 241 14.11 -9.92 -8.87
N TYR A 242 13.54 -9.11 -7.98
CA TYR A 242 13.44 -9.43 -6.56
C TYR A 242 12.05 -9.98 -6.21
N LEU A 243 11.01 -9.27 -6.59
CA LEU A 243 9.65 -9.60 -6.17
C LEU A 243 8.94 -10.61 -7.08
N ARG A 244 9.34 -10.76 -8.34
CA ARG A 244 8.58 -11.53 -9.34
C ARG A 244 7.11 -11.07 -9.40
N SER A 245 6.93 -9.75 -9.34
CA SER A 245 5.62 -9.13 -9.12
C SER A 245 4.59 -9.53 -10.19
N MET A 246 3.37 -9.84 -9.74
CA MET A 246 2.22 -10.27 -10.54
C MET A 246 2.32 -11.70 -11.11
N GLU A 247 3.34 -12.49 -10.78
CA GLU A 247 3.30 -13.93 -11.03
C GLU A 247 2.30 -14.63 -10.09
N VAL A 248 1.95 -15.87 -10.37
CA VAL A 248 1.18 -16.71 -9.45
C VAL A 248 2.01 -16.96 -8.20
N PHE A 249 1.41 -16.81 -7.03
CA PHE A 249 2.10 -17.07 -5.78
C PHE A 249 2.48 -18.56 -5.65
N ASP A 250 3.76 -18.82 -5.48
CA ASP A 250 4.35 -20.16 -5.35
C ASP A 250 5.13 -20.37 -4.05
N GLY A 251 5.03 -19.41 -3.09
CA GLY A 251 5.70 -19.49 -1.80
C GLY A 251 6.70 -18.36 -1.55
N PRO A 252 7.58 -18.52 -0.55
CA PRO A 252 8.64 -17.55 -0.30
C PRO A 252 9.57 -17.37 -1.50
N LEU A 253 9.89 -16.13 -1.81
CA LEU A 253 10.80 -15.79 -2.90
C LEU A 253 12.22 -16.34 -2.66
N PRO A 254 12.84 -16.97 -3.66
CA PRO A 254 14.23 -17.40 -3.57
C PRO A 254 15.19 -16.20 -3.61
N GLU A 255 16.46 -16.46 -3.36
CA GLU A 255 17.51 -15.47 -3.63
C GLU A 255 17.53 -15.07 -5.12
N VAL A 256 17.90 -13.82 -5.37
CA VAL A 256 17.85 -13.24 -6.72
C VAL A 256 18.77 -14.00 -7.68
N GLN A 257 18.19 -14.51 -8.76
CA GLN A 257 18.95 -15.18 -9.82
C GLN A 257 19.66 -14.16 -10.72
N LYS A 258 21.00 -14.16 -10.66
CA LYS A 258 21.87 -13.23 -11.40
C LYS A 258 22.25 -13.80 -12.76
N ASN A 259 21.26 -13.95 -13.66
CA ASN A 259 21.46 -14.38 -15.05
C ASN A 259 21.87 -13.20 -15.97
N MET A 260 22.10 -13.48 -17.27
CA MET A 260 22.49 -12.44 -18.24
C MET A 260 21.49 -11.28 -18.30
N ARG A 261 20.19 -11.57 -18.24
CA ARG A 261 19.13 -10.55 -18.25
C ARG A 261 19.18 -9.67 -17.02
N TYR A 262 19.46 -10.23 -15.84
CA TYR A 262 19.68 -9.46 -14.62
C TYR A 262 20.82 -8.45 -14.79
N TYR A 263 21.98 -8.89 -15.31
CA TYR A 263 23.13 -8.00 -15.50
C TYR A 263 22.88 -6.93 -16.54
N PHE A 264 22.16 -7.26 -17.62
CA PHE A 264 21.75 -6.28 -18.63
C PHE A 264 20.84 -5.21 -18.04
N ASP A 265 19.77 -5.61 -17.35
CA ASP A 265 18.83 -4.68 -16.71
C ASP A 265 19.55 -3.85 -15.61
N LEU A 266 20.50 -4.45 -14.88
CA LEU A 266 21.32 -3.74 -13.89
C LEU A 266 22.23 -2.69 -14.55
N PHE A 267 22.82 -3.00 -15.70
CA PHE A 267 23.61 -2.05 -16.48
C PHE A 267 22.75 -0.83 -16.89
N ILE A 268 21.53 -1.06 -17.37
CA ILE A 268 20.59 0.04 -17.67
C ILE A 268 20.27 0.86 -16.42
N CYS A 269 20.09 0.24 -15.26
CA CYS A 269 19.91 0.98 -14.01
C CYS A 269 21.12 1.87 -13.68
N LYS A 270 22.33 1.37 -13.86
CA LYS A 270 23.57 2.14 -13.64
C LYS A 270 23.68 3.34 -14.58
N LEU A 271 23.35 3.17 -15.86
CA LEU A 271 23.31 4.29 -16.81
C LEU A 271 22.30 5.36 -16.39
N LYS A 272 21.10 4.95 -15.99
CA LYS A 272 20.07 5.87 -15.47
C LYS A 272 20.52 6.58 -14.20
N TRP A 273 21.22 5.87 -13.31
CA TRP A 273 21.77 6.45 -12.08
C TRP A 273 22.84 7.51 -12.39
N ILE A 274 23.80 7.19 -13.27
CA ILE A 274 24.85 8.14 -13.72
C ILE A 274 24.21 9.39 -14.34
N TYR A 275 23.20 9.21 -15.20
CA TYR A 275 22.46 10.33 -15.80
C TYR A 275 21.81 11.25 -14.75
N LEU A 276 21.22 10.69 -13.69
CA LEU A 276 20.61 11.47 -12.61
C LEU A 276 21.61 12.40 -11.90
N PHE A 277 22.88 12.01 -11.80
CA PHE A 277 23.91 12.80 -11.09
C PHE A 277 24.71 13.71 -12.01
N THR A 278 24.90 13.36 -13.26
CA THR A 278 25.80 14.07 -14.17
C THR A 278 25.08 14.92 -15.22
N GLY A 279 23.79 14.66 -15.48
CA GLY A 279 23.05 15.24 -16.59
C GLY A 279 23.59 14.85 -17.99
N LYS A 280 24.64 14.03 -18.04
CA LYS A 280 25.27 13.54 -19.28
C LYS A 280 24.62 12.22 -19.68
N LEU A 281 24.36 11.95 -20.95
CA LEU A 281 23.74 10.72 -21.50
C LEU A 281 22.26 10.83 -21.89
N LYS A 282 21.78 12.04 -22.25
CA LYS A 282 20.39 12.22 -22.72
C LYS A 282 20.02 11.30 -23.88
N TRP A 283 20.96 10.98 -24.75
CA TRP A 283 20.77 10.21 -25.98
C TRP A 283 20.65 8.69 -25.79
N ILE A 284 20.96 8.15 -24.62
CA ILE A 284 20.82 6.70 -24.32
C ILE A 284 19.42 6.37 -23.77
N LEU A 285 18.61 7.37 -23.36
CA LEU A 285 17.36 7.22 -22.62
C LEU A 285 16.13 7.74 -23.36
N SER A 286 16.32 8.28 -24.56
CA SER A 286 15.27 8.58 -25.55
C SER A 286 15.04 7.33 -26.40
#